data_8818cb76ac3a7bf69e34490f4fe47dda
#
_entry.id   8818cb76ac3a7bf69e34490f4fe47dda
#
_cell.length_a   1.000
_cell.length_b   1.000
_cell.length_c   1.000
_cell.angle_alpha   90.00
_cell.angle_beta   90.00
_cell.angle_gamma   90.00
#
_symmetry.space_group_name_H-M   'P 1'
#
loop_
_entity.id
_entity.type
_entity.pdbx_description
1 polymer ?
#
loop_
_entity_poly.entity_id
_entity_poly.type
_entity_poly.pdbx_seq_one_letter_code
_entity_poly.pdbx_strand_id
1 'polypeptide(L)'
;MTIVCVDDHPVMLRGLTKSIRQLSPDAEIKTFGCAEDALEFIRKNGCDILIPEIELCGMDGLALAKQVKEINPKVNIIFLTVCDEREHAREVFRLKPSGYLVKPFNSDQLALELTNLRYYAS
;
A
#
# COMPACT_ATOMS: atom_id res chain seq x y z
N MET A 1 4.33 -9.14 -11.08
CA MET A 1 4.41 -8.11 -10.04
C MET A 1 3.35 -8.40 -8.98
N THR A 2 3.73 -8.37 -7.73
CA THR A 2 2.84 -8.63 -6.60
C THR A 2 2.49 -7.33 -5.88
N ILE A 3 1.19 -7.06 -5.75
CA ILE A 3 0.67 -5.88 -5.07
C ILE A 3 -0.10 -6.36 -3.83
N VAL A 4 0.30 -5.86 -2.66
CA VAL A 4 -0.36 -6.18 -1.39
C VAL A 4 -1.13 -4.96 -0.91
N CYS A 5 -2.43 -5.14 -0.70
CA CYS A 5 -3.33 -4.08 -0.22
C CYS A 5 -3.80 -4.42 1.19
N VAL A 6 -3.75 -3.46 2.11
CA VAL A 6 -4.14 -3.66 3.50
C VAL A 6 -5.11 -2.58 3.92
N ASP A 7 -6.32 -2.97 4.29
CA ASP A 7 -7.35 -2.06 4.78
C ASP A 7 -8.37 -2.88 5.57
N ASP A 8 -8.82 -2.38 6.69
CA ASP A 8 -9.82 -3.07 7.52
C ASP A 8 -11.27 -2.82 7.06
N HIS A 9 -11.45 -2.17 5.91
CA HIS A 9 -12.76 -1.93 5.31
C HIS A 9 -12.92 -2.83 4.06
N PRO A 10 -13.70 -3.93 4.15
CA PRO A 10 -13.82 -4.88 3.02
C PRO A 10 -14.32 -4.26 1.72
N VAL A 11 -15.24 -3.30 1.80
CA VAL A 11 -15.76 -2.62 0.61
C VAL A 11 -14.66 -1.84 -0.11
N MET A 12 -13.81 -1.16 0.66
CA MET A 12 -12.68 -0.42 0.11
C MET A 12 -11.69 -1.37 -0.58
N LEU A 13 -11.38 -2.50 0.04
CA LEU A 13 -10.47 -3.49 -0.55
C LEU A 13 -11.01 -4.03 -1.87
N ARG A 14 -12.30 -4.33 -1.94
CA ARG A 14 -12.91 -4.81 -3.18
C ARG A 14 -12.84 -3.77 -4.30
N GLY A 15 -13.16 -2.52 -3.99
CA GLY A 15 -13.09 -1.43 -4.96
C GLY A 15 -11.67 -1.18 -5.44
N LEU A 16 -10.73 -1.15 -4.52
CA LEU A 16 -9.31 -0.96 -4.82
C LEU A 16 -8.78 -2.09 -5.72
N THR A 17 -9.09 -3.34 -5.36
CA THR A 17 -8.69 -4.51 -6.14
C THR A 17 -9.23 -4.46 -7.56
N LYS A 18 -10.51 -4.13 -7.71
CA LYS A 18 -11.15 -4.02 -9.02
C LYS A 18 -10.45 -2.97 -9.89
N SER A 19 -10.17 -1.81 -9.31
CA SER A 19 -9.49 -0.73 -10.02
C SER A 19 -8.07 -1.12 -10.43
N ILE A 20 -7.32 -1.77 -9.53
CA ILE A 20 -5.96 -2.20 -9.83
C ILE A 20 -5.96 -3.25 -10.96
N ARG A 21 -6.90 -4.19 -10.95
CA ARG A 21 -7.00 -5.20 -12.00
C ARG A 21 -7.26 -4.61 -13.37
N GLN A 22 -8.03 -3.53 -13.43
CA GLN A 22 -8.26 -2.81 -14.69
C GLN A 22 -7.01 -2.11 -15.20
N LEU A 23 -6.21 -1.57 -14.27
CA LEU A 23 -5.00 -0.82 -14.61
C LEU A 23 -3.78 -1.72 -14.83
N SER A 24 -3.72 -2.84 -14.13
CA SER A 24 -2.59 -3.78 -14.16
C SER A 24 -3.11 -5.21 -14.18
N PRO A 25 -3.64 -5.69 -15.34
CA PRO A 25 -4.30 -7.00 -15.41
C PRO A 25 -3.38 -8.18 -15.07
N ASP A 26 -2.08 -8.03 -15.28
CA ASP A 26 -1.12 -9.10 -15.05
C ASP A 26 -0.55 -9.12 -13.62
N ALA A 27 -0.90 -8.15 -12.80
CA ALA A 27 -0.41 -8.10 -11.42
C ALA A 27 -1.12 -9.13 -10.54
N GLU A 28 -0.37 -9.74 -9.65
CA GLU A 28 -0.93 -10.58 -8.60
C GLU A 28 -1.30 -9.67 -7.43
N ILE A 29 -2.58 -9.67 -7.05
CA ILE A 29 -3.10 -8.79 -6.02
C ILE A 29 -3.51 -9.62 -4.82
N LYS A 30 -2.94 -9.30 -3.64
CA LYS A 30 -3.27 -9.91 -2.37
C LYS A 30 -3.84 -8.85 -1.43
N THR A 31 -4.93 -9.19 -0.75
CA THR A 31 -5.61 -8.27 0.16
C THR A 31 -5.65 -8.82 1.57
N PHE A 32 -5.47 -7.94 2.54
CA PHE A 32 -5.48 -8.30 3.97
C PHE A 32 -6.26 -7.26 4.75
N GLY A 33 -6.99 -7.73 5.76
CA GLY A 33 -7.75 -6.86 6.66
C GLY A 33 -6.94 -6.34 7.84
N CYS A 34 -5.73 -6.84 8.05
CA CYS A 34 -4.85 -6.39 9.12
C CYS A 34 -3.39 -6.43 8.69
N ALA A 35 -2.58 -5.62 9.37
CA ALA A 35 -1.16 -5.50 9.03
C ALA A 35 -0.38 -6.78 9.34
N GLU A 36 -0.73 -7.46 10.42
CA GLU A 36 -0.03 -8.67 10.86
C GLU A 36 -0.07 -9.77 9.81
N ASP A 37 -1.25 -10.01 9.22
CA ASP A 37 -1.40 -11.02 8.17
C ASP A 37 -0.65 -10.63 6.90
N ALA A 38 -0.69 -9.37 6.54
CA ALA A 38 0.05 -8.86 5.39
C ALA A 38 1.56 -9.02 5.59
N LEU A 39 2.06 -8.71 6.78
CA LEU A 39 3.48 -8.84 7.09
C LEU A 39 3.95 -10.29 7.00
N GLU A 40 3.14 -11.24 7.51
CA GLU A 40 3.46 -12.65 7.42
C GLU A 40 3.56 -13.10 5.97
N PHE A 41 2.61 -12.70 5.13
CA PHE A 41 2.64 -13.00 3.70
C PHE A 41 3.89 -12.43 3.03
N ILE A 42 4.22 -11.17 3.31
CA ILE A 42 5.34 -10.47 2.70
C ILE A 42 6.68 -11.11 3.11
N ARG A 43 6.82 -11.54 4.35
CA ARG A 43 8.01 -12.24 4.82
C ARG A 43 8.27 -13.53 4.05
N LYS A 44 7.20 -14.23 3.67
CA LYS A 44 7.30 -15.51 2.95
C LYS A 44 7.43 -15.33 1.44
N ASN A 45 6.77 -14.33 0.88
CA ASN A 45 6.57 -14.21 -0.57
C ASN A 45 7.15 -12.92 -1.17
N GLY A 46 7.40 -11.92 -0.35
CA GLY A 46 7.77 -10.58 -0.81
C GLY A 46 6.60 -9.84 -1.41
N CYS A 47 6.83 -8.60 -1.83
CA CYS A 47 5.90 -7.82 -2.65
C CYS A 47 6.65 -6.70 -3.35
N ASP A 48 6.10 -6.24 -4.46
CA ASP A 48 6.67 -5.13 -5.23
C ASP A 48 6.06 -3.80 -4.84
N ILE A 49 4.74 -3.80 -4.58
CA ILE A 49 3.99 -2.61 -4.18
C ILE A 49 3.16 -2.97 -2.96
N LEU A 50 3.29 -2.16 -1.91
CA LEU A 50 2.47 -2.25 -0.71
C LEU A 50 1.56 -1.02 -0.65
N ILE A 51 0.26 -1.24 -0.51
CA ILE A 51 -0.74 -0.18 -0.39
C ILE A 51 -1.45 -0.33 0.96
N PRO A 52 -0.88 0.22 2.05
CA PRO A 52 -1.46 0.08 3.37
C PRO A 52 -2.29 1.29 3.77
N GLU A 53 -3.43 1.06 4.38
CA GLU A 53 -4.14 2.08 5.16
C GLU A 53 -3.27 2.46 6.35
N ILE A 54 -3.11 3.75 6.62
CA ILE A 54 -2.31 4.21 7.76
C ILE A 54 -2.99 3.82 9.08
N GLU A 55 -4.28 4.09 9.19
CA GLU A 55 -5.03 3.81 10.42
C GLU A 55 -5.67 2.43 10.37
N LEU A 56 -5.02 1.47 10.99
CA LEU A 56 -5.49 0.09 11.13
C LEU A 56 -5.59 -0.25 12.61
N CYS A 57 -6.51 -1.17 12.94
CA CYS A 57 -6.57 -1.74 14.29
C CYS A 57 -5.34 -2.61 14.52
N GLY A 58 -4.75 -2.54 15.72
CA GLY A 58 -3.52 -3.26 16.03
C GLY A 58 -2.30 -2.56 15.44
N MET A 59 -1.46 -3.29 14.72
CA MET A 59 -0.31 -2.69 14.02
C MET A 59 -0.84 -1.76 12.93
N ASP A 60 -0.42 -0.49 12.95
CA ASP A 60 -0.85 0.47 11.93
C ASP A 60 -0.04 0.34 10.64
N GLY A 61 -0.49 1.08 9.61
CA GLY A 61 0.15 1.01 8.30
C GLY A 61 1.56 1.57 8.27
N LEU A 62 1.89 2.51 9.14
CA LEU A 62 3.24 3.06 9.24
C LEU A 62 4.21 2.03 9.83
N ALA A 63 3.78 1.34 10.89
CA ALA A 63 4.58 0.27 11.48
C ALA A 63 4.79 -0.88 10.50
N LEU A 64 3.75 -1.25 9.76
CA LEU A 64 3.85 -2.25 8.71
C LEU A 64 4.85 -1.84 7.64
N ALA A 65 4.73 -0.63 7.12
CA ALA A 65 5.62 -0.11 6.07
C ALA A 65 7.08 -0.10 6.53
N LYS A 66 7.32 0.29 7.78
CA LYS A 66 8.67 0.28 8.36
C LYS A 66 9.28 -1.12 8.35
N GLN A 67 8.52 -2.11 8.80
CA GLN A 67 9.00 -3.49 8.82
C GLN A 67 9.20 -4.06 7.42
N VAL A 68 8.31 -3.74 6.49
CA VAL A 68 8.46 -4.17 5.10
C VAL A 68 9.69 -3.55 4.44
N LYS A 69 9.99 -2.29 4.74
CA LYS A 69 11.22 -1.63 4.26
C LYS A 69 12.49 -2.30 4.80
N GLU A 70 12.43 -2.84 6.00
CA GLU A 70 13.57 -3.60 6.55
C GLU A 70 13.78 -4.92 5.78
N ILE A 71 12.70 -5.53 5.32
CA ILE A 71 12.77 -6.76 4.51
C ILE A 71 13.27 -6.44 3.10
N ASN A 72 12.70 -5.40 2.47
CA ASN A 72 13.05 -4.98 1.11
C ASN A 72 13.06 -3.45 1.03
N PRO A 73 14.24 -2.80 1.09
CA PRO A 73 14.32 -1.34 1.02
C PRO A 73 13.78 -0.73 -0.26
N LYS A 74 13.64 -1.51 -1.32
CA LYS A 74 13.15 -1.05 -2.63
C LYS A 74 11.67 -1.33 -2.87
N VAL A 75 10.92 -1.72 -1.84
CA VAL A 75 9.47 -1.88 -1.98
C VAL A 75 8.84 -0.53 -2.27
N ASN A 76 7.88 -0.50 -3.20
CA ASN A 76 7.11 0.71 -3.46
C ASN A 76 5.94 0.76 -2.51
N ILE A 77 5.82 1.85 -1.74
CA ILE A 77 4.75 2.02 -0.77
C ILE A 77 3.86 3.17 -1.20
N ILE A 78 2.56 2.90 -1.33
CA ILE A 78 1.53 3.91 -1.59
C ILE A 78 0.59 3.91 -0.39
N PHE A 79 0.69 4.91 0.47
CA PHE A 79 -0.15 4.99 1.66
C PHE A 79 -1.58 5.37 1.33
N LEU A 80 -2.55 4.76 2.05
CA LEU A 80 -3.95 5.14 2.01
C LEU A 80 -4.32 5.82 3.33
N THR A 81 -5.11 6.88 3.27
CA THR A 81 -5.61 7.54 4.48
C THR A 81 -6.97 8.20 4.22
N VAL A 82 -7.76 8.38 5.27
CA VAL A 82 -9.06 9.06 5.17
C VAL A 82 -8.92 10.58 5.23
N CYS A 83 -7.78 11.08 5.68
CA CYS A 83 -7.53 12.52 5.73
C CYS A 83 -6.06 12.81 5.50
N ASP A 84 -5.78 14.05 5.09
CA ASP A 84 -4.43 14.53 4.89
C ASP A 84 -3.85 14.87 6.26
N GLU A 85 -3.34 13.87 6.97
CA GLU A 85 -2.89 14.03 8.34
C GLU A 85 -1.45 14.49 8.42
N ARG A 86 -1.28 15.73 8.80
CA ARG A 86 0.05 16.32 8.99
C ARG A 86 0.82 15.69 10.15
N GLU A 87 0.13 15.08 11.10
CA GLU A 87 0.78 14.42 12.23
C GLU A 87 1.62 13.22 11.81
N HIS A 88 1.27 12.56 10.71
CA HIS A 88 2.04 11.44 10.18
C HIS A 88 3.03 11.83 9.10
N ALA A 89 3.02 13.07 8.65
CA ALA A 89 3.81 13.51 7.49
C ALA A 89 5.30 13.22 7.65
N ARG A 90 5.84 13.44 8.85
CA ARG A 90 7.25 13.24 9.12
C ARG A 90 7.66 11.77 9.01
N GLU A 91 6.85 10.87 9.58
CA GLU A 91 7.10 9.43 9.52
C GLU A 91 6.93 8.89 8.09
N VAL A 92 5.91 9.36 7.39
CA VAL A 92 5.68 9.01 5.99
C VAL A 92 6.90 9.39 5.15
N PHE A 93 7.41 10.60 5.32
CA PHE A 93 8.57 11.10 4.58
C PHE A 93 9.81 10.25 4.83
N ARG A 94 10.04 9.85 6.08
CA ARG A 94 11.20 9.02 6.43
C ARG A 94 11.20 7.66 5.75
N LEU A 95 10.02 7.14 5.45
CA LEU A 95 9.87 5.84 4.81
C LEU A 95 10.07 5.89 3.30
N LYS A 96 10.22 7.09 2.73
CA LYS A 96 10.43 7.31 1.30
C LYS A 96 9.40 6.55 0.44
N PRO A 97 8.11 6.84 0.62
CA PRO A 97 7.08 6.14 -0.14
C PRO A 97 7.10 6.57 -1.60
N SER A 98 6.50 5.73 -2.46
CA SER A 98 6.27 6.09 -3.86
C SER A 98 5.11 7.05 -4.00
N GLY A 99 4.11 6.95 -3.14
CA GLY A 99 2.93 7.77 -3.26
C GLY A 99 2.04 7.76 -2.04
N TYR A 100 0.94 8.47 -2.17
CA TYR A 100 0.02 8.73 -1.07
C TYR A 100 -1.35 9.01 -1.68
N LEU A 101 -2.37 8.29 -1.21
CA LEU A 101 -3.73 8.45 -1.69
C LEU A 101 -4.66 8.82 -0.52
N VAL A 102 -5.40 9.91 -0.67
CA VAL A 102 -6.39 10.34 0.32
C VAL A 102 -7.77 9.84 -0.13
N LYS A 103 -8.46 9.17 0.75
CA LYS A 103 -9.82 8.67 0.47
C LYS A 103 -10.85 9.80 0.60
N PRO A 104 -11.86 9.87 -0.28
CA PRO A 104 -12.02 9.04 -1.46
C PRO A 104 -11.10 9.48 -2.59
N PHE A 105 -10.62 8.53 -3.37
CA PHE A 105 -9.83 8.80 -4.57
C PHE A 105 -10.52 8.18 -5.79
N ASN A 106 -10.20 8.70 -6.98
CA ASN A 106 -10.72 8.17 -8.23
C ASN A 106 -9.69 7.29 -8.95
N SER A 107 -10.12 6.65 -10.04
CA SER A 107 -9.25 5.77 -10.82
C SER A 107 -8.04 6.48 -11.40
N ASP A 108 -8.18 7.76 -11.78
CA ASP A 108 -7.09 8.53 -12.35
C ASP A 108 -5.99 8.80 -11.33
N GLN A 109 -6.37 9.09 -10.09
CA GLN A 109 -5.41 9.30 -9.00
C GLN A 109 -4.65 8.00 -8.68
N LEU A 110 -5.35 6.88 -8.65
CA LEU A 110 -4.73 5.58 -8.45
C LEU A 110 -3.79 5.24 -9.61
N ALA A 111 -4.23 5.47 -10.86
CA ALA A 111 -3.41 5.22 -12.04
C ALA A 111 -2.12 6.02 -12.01
N LEU A 112 -2.20 7.28 -11.59
CA LEU A 112 -1.03 8.16 -11.48
C LEU A 112 -0.01 7.59 -10.48
N GLU A 113 -0.48 7.14 -9.31
CA GLU A 113 0.40 6.57 -8.30
C GLU A 113 1.05 5.26 -8.77
N LEU A 114 0.30 4.42 -9.48
CA LEU A 114 0.83 3.16 -10.01
C LEU A 114 1.83 3.36 -11.15
N THR A 115 1.80 4.50 -11.84
CA THR A 115 2.77 4.84 -12.89
C THR A 115 4.01 5.55 -12.35
N ASN A 116 3.89 6.25 -11.24
CA ASN A 116 4.99 7.04 -10.67
C ASN A 116 5.67 6.32 -9.52
N LEU A 117 6.05 5.06 -9.74
CA LEU A 117 6.72 4.27 -8.71
C LEU A 117 8.15 4.77 -8.49
N ARG A 118 8.57 4.79 -7.24
CA ARG A 118 9.93 5.19 -6.86
C ARG A 118 10.97 4.16 -7.31
N TYR A 119 10.60 2.87 -7.23
CA TYR A 119 11.49 1.77 -7.62
C TYR A 119 10.81 0.95 -8.71
N TYR A 120 11.54 0.63 -9.77
CA TYR A 120 11.01 -0.23 -10.82
C TYR A 120 11.24 -1.69 -10.46
N ALA A 121 10.20 -2.52 -10.66
CA ALA A 121 10.32 -3.96 -10.52
C ALA A 121 11.20 -4.47 -11.64
N SER A 122 12.25 -5.19 -11.29
CA SER A 122 13.18 -5.76 -12.25
C SER A 122 12.75 -7.15 -12.70
#